data_91eb0a951091ef7ce2d6c28f284705c8
#
_entry.id   91eb0a951091ef7ce2d6c28f284705c8
#
_cell.length_a   1.000
_cell.length_b   1.000
_cell.length_c   1.000
_cell.angle_alpha   90.00
_cell.angle_beta   90.00
_cell.angle_gamma   90.00
#
_symmetry.space_group_name_H-M   'P 1'
#
loop_
_entity.id
_entity.type
_entity.pdbx_description
1 polymer ?
#
loop_
_entity_poly.entity_id
_entity_poly.type
_entity_poly.pdbx_seq_one_letter_code
_entity_poly.pdbx_strand_id
1 'polypeptide(L)'
;MTGFEKLQQAKRFDMKKKPIRQRQFLRPVTWLLSYPTVWSHRLKINRINMEGIKPPFLLLCTHHAFIDFKVTTAALFPYRANYVVAIDGFLKREWLLRNAGGICKRKFTNDLQLIGQIREVLAVNKDVLALYPEARYTLVGTTAVLPDSLGKMAKLLGVPVVMLNMHGHYLSSPVWNLKDRGSRIEADYSLLFTKEDLAKSSVSHINAVIRKAFEYDEYRWQKDNKIRISYPKRAEGLHKPLYQCPHCLSEYTTFSEGIHIGCSTCHKKWEMTEYGELRAIQ
;
A
#
# COMPACT_ATOMS: atom_id res chain seq x y z
N MET A 1 -25.63 -28.73 15.70
CA MET A 1 -24.40 -28.67 14.90
C MET A 1 -23.32 -28.00 15.73
N THR A 2 -22.26 -28.72 16.00
CA THR A 2 -21.07 -28.20 16.67
C THR A 2 -20.34 -27.19 15.78
N GLY A 3 -19.50 -26.31 16.36
CA GLY A 3 -18.68 -25.38 15.59
C GLY A 3 -17.77 -26.08 14.57
N PHE A 4 -17.35 -27.32 14.87
CA PHE A 4 -16.54 -28.16 13.99
C PHE A 4 -17.32 -28.66 12.77
N GLU A 5 -18.57 -29.08 12.93
CA GLU A 5 -19.45 -29.49 11.81
C GLU A 5 -19.74 -28.32 10.86
N LYS A 6 -19.95 -27.11 11.40
CA LYS A 6 -20.10 -25.86 10.61
C LYS A 6 -18.83 -25.54 9.80
N LEU A 7 -17.64 -25.76 10.35
CA LEU A 7 -16.37 -25.56 9.64
C LEU A 7 -16.17 -26.57 8.52
N GLN A 8 -16.57 -27.86 8.69
CA GLN A 8 -16.50 -28.86 7.65
C GLN A 8 -17.47 -28.60 6.49
N GLN A 9 -18.61 -27.99 6.77
CA GLN A 9 -19.60 -27.61 5.75
C GLN A 9 -19.33 -26.25 5.11
N ALA A 10 -18.38 -25.46 5.62
CA ALA A 10 -18.01 -24.18 5.04
C ALA A 10 -17.48 -24.37 3.61
N LYS A 11 -18.13 -23.74 2.64
CA LYS A 11 -17.68 -23.77 1.25
C LYS A 11 -16.25 -23.19 1.17
N ARG A 12 -15.30 -24.01 0.74
CA ARG A 12 -13.92 -23.57 0.54
C ARG A 12 -13.87 -22.48 -0.52
N PHE A 13 -13.03 -21.45 -0.26
CA PHE A 13 -12.80 -20.38 -1.22
C PHE A 13 -12.14 -20.93 -2.49
N ASP A 14 -12.73 -20.64 -3.66
CA ASP A 14 -12.18 -21.10 -4.94
C ASP A 14 -10.99 -20.25 -5.39
N MET A 15 -9.79 -20.76 -5.12
CA MET A 15 -8.53 -20.14 -5.53
C MET A 15 -8.24 -20.33 -7.03
N LYS A 16 -8.89 -21.31 -7.70
CA LYS A 16 -8.63 -21.65 -9.11
C LYS A 16 -9.39 -20.76 -10.09
N LYS A 17 -10.32 -19.98 -9.61
CA LYS A 17 -11.14 -19.10 -10.44
C LYS A 17 -10.28 -18.12 -11.23
N LYS A 18 -10.44 -18.09 -12.55
CA LYS A 18 -9.69 -17.19 -13.43
C LYS A 18 -9.88 -15.73 -13.03
N PRO A 19 -8.85 -14.88 -13.20
CA PRO A 19 -8.96 -13.46 -12.95
C PRO A 19 -10.00 -12.83 -13.89
N ILE A 20 -10.83 -11.98 -13.34
CA ILE A 20 -11.83 -11.22 -14.11
C ILE A 20 -11.22 -9.84 -14.38
N ARG A 21 -11.29 -9.39 -15.62
CA ARG A 21 -10.99 -7.98 -15.95
C ARG A 21 -11.94 -7.07 -15.19
N GLN A 22 -11.44 -5.95 -14.66
CA GLN A 22 -12.29 -4.97 -14.01
C GLN A 22 -13.49 -4.64 -14.90
N ARG A 23 -14.71 -4.90 -14.40
CA ARG A 23 -15.96 -4.70 -15.14
C ARG A 23 -16.20 -3.22 -15.43
N GLN A 24 -16.61 -2.90 -16.67
CA GLN A 24 -16.80 -1.52 -17.10
C GLN A 24 -17.82 -0.76 -16.24
N PHE A 25 -18.91 -1.41 -15.85
CA PHE A 25 -19.96 -0.79 -15.03
C PHE A 25 -19.52 -0.43 -13.61
N LEU A 26 -18.44 -1.05 -13.09
CA LEU A 26 -17.88 -0.72 -11.76
C LEU A 26 -16.88 0.46 -11.83
N ARG A 27 -16.39 0.82 -13.01
CA ARG A 27 -15.41 1.91 -13.15
C ARG A 27 -15.95 3.27 -12.72
N PRO A 28 -17.14 3.71 -13.14
CA PRO A 28 -17.73 4.96 -12.65
C PRO A 28 -17.87 4.96 -11.13
N VAL A 29 -18.25 3.80 -10.53
CA VAL A 29 -18.36 3.68 -9.08
C VAL A 29 -17.00 3.81 -8.39
N THR A 30 -15.96 3.13 -8.91
CA THR A 30 -14.60 3.27 -8.35
C THR A 30 -14.07 4.69 -8.48
N TRP A 31 -14.36 5.39 -9.58
CA TRP A 31 -13.99 6.78 -9.76
C TRP A 31 -14.75 7.71 -8.80
N LEU A 32 -16.05 7.56 -8.72
CA LEU A 32 -16.89 8.35 -7.80
C LEU A 32 -16.44 8.23 -6.35
N LEU A 33 -16.00 7.04 -5.94
CA LEU A 33 -15.48 6.77 -4.60
C LEU A 33 -14.02 7.25 -4.40
N SER A 34 -13.26 7.42 -5.48
CA SER A 34 -11.84 7.76 -5.41
C SER A 34 -11.59 9.25 -5.58
N TYR A 35 -12.14 9.88 -6.62
CA TYR A 35 -11.82 11.26 -6.98
C TYR A 35 -12.13 12.30 -5.92
N PRO A 36 -13.29 12.30 -5.22
CA PRO A 36 -13.53 13.27 -4.15
C PRO A 36 -12.46 13.25 -3.08
N THR A 37 -12.01 12.04 -2.70
CA THR A 37 -10.97 11.87 -1.69
C THR A 37 -9.62 12.39 -2.18
N VAL A 38 -9.18 12.01 -3.40
CA VAL A 38 -7.89 12.46 -3.92
C VAL A 38 -7.86 13.97 -4.19
N TRP A 39 -8.99 14.57 -4.55
CA TRP A 39 -9.10 16.03 -4.68
C TRP A 39 -9.04 16.76 -3.34
N SER A 40 -9.73 16.24 -2.30
CA SER A 40 -9.67 16.83 -0.95
C SER A 40 -8.25 16.79 -0.38
N HIS A 41 -7.45 15.78 -0.74
CA HIS A 41 -6.04 15.66 -0.39
C HIS A 41 -5.08 16.35 -1.37
N ARG A 42 -5.57 17.09 -2.35
CA ARG A 42 -4.77 17.80 -3.36
C ARG A 42 -3.73 16.89 -4.02
N LEU A 43 -4.15 15.69 -4.43
CA LEU A 43 -3.27 14.70 -5.03
C LEU A 43 -2.49 15.30 -6.20
N LYS A 44 -1.16 15.18 -6.14
CA LYS A 44 -0.24 15.47 -7.24
C LYS A 44 0.41 14.17 -7.71
N ILE A 45 0.35 13.89 -9.01
CA ILE A 45 1.00 12.74 -9.62
C ILE A 45 2.12 13.25 -10.52
N ASN A 46 3.36 12.92 -10.18
CA ASN A 46 4.54 13.19 -10.98
C ASN A 46 4.76 11.98 -11.91
N ARG A 47 4.74 12.20 -13.23
CA ARG A 47 4.99 11.14 -14.21
C ARG A 47 6.46 11.20 -14.64
N ILE A 48 7.23 10.14 -14.38
CA ILE A 48 8.67 10.09 -14.61
C ILE A 48 8.97 8.97 -15.61
N ASN A 49 9.47 9.32 -16.80
CA ASN A 49 9.78 8.40 -17.90
C ASN A 49 8.60 7.51 -18.30
N MET A 50 7.36 8.06 -18.23
CA MET A 50 6.14 7.32 -18.55
C MET A 50 5.63 7.55 -19.98
N GLU A 51 6.34 8.32 -20.80
CA GLU A 51 5.99 8.63 -22.17
C GLU A 51 5.91 7.36 -23.02
N GLY A 52 4.79 7.16 -23.69
CA GLY A 52 4.57 5.98 -24.54
C GLY A 52 4.31 4.66 -23.79
N ILE A 53 4.40 4.61 -22.45
CA ILE A 53 4.15 3.40 -21.68
C ILE A 53 2.65 3.13 -21.61
N LYS A 54 2.25 1.99 -22.15
CA LYS A 54 0.87 1.49 -22.20
C LYS A 54 0.79 0.06 -21.63
N PRO A 55 -0.36 -0.38 -21.14
CA PRO A 55 -0.54 -1.78 -20.73
C PRO A 55 -0.20 -2.77 -21.86
N PRO A 56 0.32 -3.98 -21.54
CA PRO A 56 0.44 -4.50 -20.18
C PRO A 56 1.72 -4.07 -19.48
N PHE A 57 1.63 -3.81 -18.17
CA PHE A 57 2.81 -3.62 -17.30
C PHE A 57 2.52 -4.07 -15.86
N LEU A 58 3.60 -4.39 -15.13
CA LEU A 58 3.55 -4.64 -13.70
C LEU A 58 3.68 -3.31 -12.95
N LEU A 59 2.66 -2.93 -12.18
CA LEU A 59 2.69 -1.77 -11.31
C LEU A 59 3.00 -2.20 -9.88
N LEU A 60 4.10 -1.72 -9.34
CA LEU A 60 4.48 -1.89 -7.95
C LEU A 60 4.08 -0.64 -7.18
N CYS A 61 3.40 -0.80 -6.05
CA CYS A 61 2.90 0.32 -5.24
C CYS A 61 3.40 0.21 -3.81
N THR A 62 3.77 1.32 -3.19
CA THR A 62 3.95 1.41 -1.74
C THR A 62 2.60 1.20 -1.03
N HIS A 63 2.63 0.71 0.22
CA HIS A 63 1.41 0.34 0.94
C HIS A 63 1.33 1.03 2.31
N HIS A 64 0.72 2.21 2.33
CA HIS A 64 0.73 3.10 3.49
C HIS A 64 -0.59 3.11 4.24
N ALA A 65 -1.72 3.21 3.51
CA ALA A 65 -3.05 3.37 4.11
C ALA A 65 -4.15 2.85 3.17
N PHE A 66 -5.38 2.75 3.68
CA PHE A 66 -6.52 2.31 2.88
C PHE A 66 -6.79 3.19 1.64
N ILE A 67 -6.37 4.44 1.68
CA ILE A 67 -6.52 5.39 0.56
C ILE A 67 -5.66 5.05 -0.66
N ASP A 68 -4.63 4.19 -0.53
CA ASP A 68 -3.70 3.83 -1.62
C ASP A 68 -4.43 3.35 -2.88
N PHE A 69 -5.49 2.56 -2.72
CA PHE A 69 -6.30 2.08 -3.85
C PHE A 69 -6.91 3.24 -4.65
N LYS A 70 -7.33 4.32 -3.98
CA LYS A 70 -7.94 5.49 -4.63
C LYS A 70 -6.91 6.26 -5.45
N VAL A 71 -5.69 6.40 -4.92
CA VAL A 71 -4.59 7.04 -5.63
C VAL A 71 -4.12 6.21 -6.80
N THR A 72 -3.99 4.89 -6.62
CA THR A 72 -3.68 3.97 -7.72
C THR A 72 -4.74 4.05 -8.83
N THR A 73 -6.02 4.13 -8.46
CA THR A 73 -7.12 4.32 -9.43
C THR A 73 -6.97 5.61 -10.23
N ALA A 74 -6.61 6.72 -9.56
CA ALA A 74 -6.40 8.01 -10.22
C ALA A 74 -5.15 8.01 -11.12
N ALA A 75 -4.04 7.40 -10.66
CA ALA A 75 -2.78 7.31 -11.40
C ALA A 75 -2.93 6.49 -12.68
N LEU A 76 -3.72 5.43 -12.64
CA LEU A 76 -3.94 4.51 -13.76
C LEU A 76 -4.94 5.01 -14.80
N PHE A 77 -5.75 6.03 -14.48
CA PHE A 77 -6.75 6.50 -15.44
C PHE A 77 -6.11 6.82 -16.81
N PRO A 78 -6.69 6.36 -17.95
CA PRO A 78 -7.97 5.64 -18.11
C PRO A 78 -7.86 4.11 -18.11
N TYR A 79 -6.71 3.53 -17.76
CA TYR A 79 -6.47 2.09 -17.84
C TYR A 79 -7.22 1.30 -16.77
N ARG A 80 -7.42 0.01 -17.04
CA ARG A 80 -7.92 -0.97 -16.08
C ARG A 80 -6.76 -1.66 -15.40
N ALA A 81 -6.99 -2.14 -14.17
CA ALA A 81 -6.02 -2.96 -13.48
C ALA A 81 -6.67 -4.14 -12.78
N ASN A 82 -5.90 -5.20 -12.63
CA ASN A 82 -6.15 -6.25 -11.67
C ASN A 82 -5.25 -6.03 -10.44
N TYR A 83 -5.76 -6.33 -9.26
CA TYR A 83 -5.10 -6.10 -7.97
C TYR A 83 -4.89 -7.42 -7.24
N VAL A 84 -3.69 -7.68 -6.76
CA VAL A 84 -3.45 -8.81 -5.87
C VAL A 84 -3.91 -8.45 -4.46
N VAL A 85 -4.90 -9.18 -3.96
CA VAL A 85 -5.56 -8.92 -2.67
C VAL A 85 -5.47 -10.17 -1.79
N ALA A 86 -5.14 -10.01 -0.52
CA ALA A 86 -5.09 -11.10 0.44
C ALA A 86 -6.48 -11.74 0.65
N ILE A 87 -6.53 -13.03 0.93
CA ILE A 87 -7.76 -13.82 1.05
C ILE A 87 -8.76 -13.26 2.08
N ASP A 88 -8.27 -12.69 3.18
CA ASP A 88 -9.10 -12.06 4.19
C ASP A 88 -9.88 -10.84 3.65
N GLY A 89 -9.33 -10.12 2.68
CA GLY A 89 -10.04 -9.04 1.99
C GLY A 89 -11.29 -9.50 1.21
N PHE A 90 -11.31 -10.77 0.77
CA PHE A 90 -12.42 -11.35 0.02
C PHE A 90 -13.60 -11.81 0.91
N LEU A 91 -13.41 -11.91 2.22
CA LEU A 91 -14.49 -12.36 3.13
C LEU A 91 -15.72 -11.49 2.97
N LYS A 92 -16.86 -12.11 2.67
CA LYS A 92 -18.17 -11.47 2.42
C LYS A 92 -18.19 -10.47 1.24
N ARG A 93 -17.09 -10.34 0.48
CA ARG A 93 -16.95 -9.38 -0.64
C ARG A 93 -16.42 -10.02 -1.92
N GLU A 94 -16.43 -11.36 -2.02
CA GLU A 94 -15.81 -12.08 -3.15
C GLU A 94 -16.31 -11.58 -4.50
N TRP A 95 -17.64 -11.50 -4.67
CA TRP A 95 -18.24 -11.06 -5.93
C TRP A 95 -17.73 -9.65 -6.33
N LEU A 96 -17.79 -8.70 -5.39
CA LEU A 96 -17.38 -7.33 -5.64
C LEU A 96 -15.89 -7.24 -6.01
N LEU A 97 -15.03 -7.85 -5.19
CA LEU A 97 -13.58 -7.77 -5.41
C LEU A 97 -13.15 -8.44 -6.71
N ARG A 98 -13.72 -9.60 -7.05
CA ARG A 98 -13.42 -10.25 -8.33
C ARG A 98 -13.84 -9.40 -9.53
N ASN A 99 -15.03 -8.79 -9.50
CA ASN A 99 -15.51 -7.93 -10.57
C ASN A 99 -14.80 -6.56 -10.62
N ALA A 100 -14.22 -6.13 -9.50
CA ALA A 100 -13.32 -4.97 -9.46
C ALA A 100 -11.88 -5.30 -9.91
N GLY A 101 -11.60 -6.54 -10.35
CA GLY A 101 -10.29 -6.96 -10.81
C GLY A 101 -9.40 -7.62 -9.75
N GLY A 102 -9.94 -7.93 -8.57
CA GLY A 102 -9.18 -8.58 -7.48
C GLY A 102 -8.78 -10.02 -7.79
N ILE A 103 -7.51 -10.33 -7.57
CA ILE A 103 -6.91 -11.67 -7.62
C ILE A 103 -6.58 -12.10 -6.20
N CYS A 104 -7.12 -13.23 -5.78
CA CYS A 104 -6.95 -13.70 -4.41
C CYS A 104 -5.56 -14.32 -4.21
N LYS A 105 -4.84 -13.88 -3.15
CA LYS A 105 -3.57 -14.45 -2.70
C LYS A 105 -3.73 -15.06 -1.31
N ARG A 106 -3.18 -16.27 -1.12
CA ARG A 106 -2.98 -16.86 0.22
C ARG A 106 -1.79 -16.18 0.90
N LYS A 107 -1.93 -15.91 2.19
CA LYS A 107 -0.81 -15.39 2.99
C LYS A 107 0.17 -16.52 3.32
N PHE A 108 1.45 -16.17 3.46
CA PHE A 108 2.53 -17.04 3.92
C PHE A 108 2.72 -18.34 3.09
N THR A 109 2.33 -18.34 1.83
CA THR A 109 2.49 -19.50 0.93
C THR A 109 3.13 -19.11 -0.39
N ASN A 110 3.92 -20.03 -0.96
CA ASN A 110 4.32 -19.95 -2.35
C ASN A 110 3.13 -20.38 -3.22
N ASP A 111 2.56 -19.43 -3.96
CA ASP A 111 1.34 -19.64 -4.71
C ASP A 111 1.62 -19.67 -6.22
N LEU A 112 1.96 -20.86 -6.75
CA LEU A 112 2.19 -21.05 -8.19
C LEU A 112 0.94 -20.73 -9.02
N GLN A 113 -0.23 -20.93 -8.44
CA GLN A 113 -1.49 -20.60 -9.10
C GLN A 113 -1.64 -19.09 -9.31
N LEU A 114 -1.19 -18.29 -8.33
CA LEU A 114 -1.15 -16.83 -8.44
C LEU A 114 -0.30 -16.39 -9.64
N ILE A 115 0.85 -17.03 -9.88
CA ILE A 115 1.71 -16.71 -11.03
C ILE A 115 0.97 -16.99 -12.34
N GLY A 116 0.22 -18.11 -12.44
CA GLY A 116 -0.63 -18.39 -13.60
C GLY A 116 -1.69 -17.31 -13.83
N GLN A 117 -2.37 -16.88 -12.76
CA GLN A 117 -3.38 -15.82 -12.82
C GLN A 117 -2.77 -14.44 -13.21
N ILE A 118 -1.58 -14.12 -12.70
CA ILE A 118 -0.84 -12.92 -13.09
C ILE A 118 -0.50 -12.93 -14.58
N ARG A 119 -0.03 -14.08 -15.10
CA ARG A 119 0.23 -14.24 -16.55
C ARG A 119 -1.03 -14.06 -17.39
N GLU A 120 -2.17 -14.57 -16.94
CA GLU A 120 -3.46 -14.38 -17.61
C GLU A 120 -3.78 -12.88 -17.76
N VAL A 121 -3.60 -12.09 -16.70
CA VAL A 121 -3.82 -10.63 -16.72
C VAL A 121 -2.90 -9.94 -17.72
N LEU A 122 -1.60 -10.22 -17.64
CA LEU A 122 -0.61 -9.48 -18.42
C LEU A 122 -0.51 -9.96 -19.87
N ALA A 123 -0.52 -11.29 -20.10
CA ALA A 123 -0.29 -11.86 -21.43
C ALA A 123 -1.58 -11.99 -22.24
N VAL A 124 -2.70 -12.37 -21.61
CA VAL A 124 -3.99 -12.62 -22.30
C VAL A 124 -4.85 -11.36 -22.29
N ASN A 125 -5.13 -10.82 -21.10
CA ASN A 125 -6.00 -9.64 -20.96
C ASN A 125 -5.34 -8.35 -21.42
N LYS A 126 -4.00 -8.29 -21.47
CA LYS A 126 -3.20 -7.09 -21.79
C LYS A 126 -3.55 -5.91 -20.88
N ASP A 127 -3.84 -6.18 -19.61
CA ASP A 127 -4.18 -5.17 -18.60
C ASP A 127 -2.98 -4.91 -17.65
N VAL A 128 -3.14 -3.95 -16.76
CA VAL A 128 -2.17 -3.66 -15.69
C VAL A 128 -2.37 -4.66 -14.54
N LEU A 129 -1.26 -5.17 -14.01
CA LEU A 129 -1.27 -5.84 -12.72
C LEU A 129 -0.71 -4.92 -11.64
N ALA A 130 -1.52 -4.53 -10.67
CA ALA A 130 -1.09 -3.77 -9.51
C ALA A 130 -0.79 -4.70 -8.32
N LEU A 131 0.40 -4.53 -7.74
CA LEU A 131 0.91 -5.31 -6.63
C LEU A 131 1.46 -4.40 -5.54
N TYR A 132 1.07 -4.68 -4.29
CA TYR A 132 1.61 -4.06 -3.09
C TYR A 132 2.55 -5.08 -2.40
N PRO A 133 3.84 -5.11 -2.75
CA PRO A 133 4.74 -6.19 -2.34
C PRO A 133 5.09 -6.17 -0.84
N GLU A 134 4.90 -5.05 -0.15
CA GLU A 134 5.04 -4.93 1.30
C GLU A 134 4.00 -5.79 2.06
N ALA A 135 2.90 -6.17 1.40
CA ALA A 135 1.83 -7.05 1.88
C ALA A 135 1.14 -6.62 3.19
N ARG A 136 1.45 -5.46 3.70
CA ARG A 136 0.84 -4.81 4.90
C ARG A 136 0.99 -3.31 4.81
N TYR A 137 0.13 -2.58 5.50
CA TYR A 137 0.33 -1.14 5.72
C TYR A 137 1.56 -0.89 6.58
N THR A 138 2.31 0.17 6.29
CA THR A 138 3.43 0.58 7.13
C THR A 138 2.96 0.98 8.53
N LEU A 139 3.66 0.50 9.57
CA LEU A 139 3.34 0.84 10.97
C LEU A 139 3.92 2.20 11.39
N VAL A 140 5.10 2.52 10.87
CA VAL A 140 5.89 3.66 11.32
C VAL A 140 6.21 4.68 10.23
N GLY A 141 5.66 4.48 9.02
CA GLY A 141 5.84 5.42 7.90
C GLY A 141 7.18 5.31 7.19
N THR A 142 7.86 4.17 7.31
CA THR A 142 9.12 3.91 6.63
C THR A 142 9.06 2.63 5.79
N THR A 143 10.03 2.49 4.89
CA THR A 143 10.17 1.34 3.98
C THR A 143 10.08 0.00 4.70
N ALA A 144 9.25 -0.91 4.19
CA ALA A 144 9.17 -2.29 4.66
C ALA A 144 10.18 -3.20 3.92
N VAL A 145 10.45 -4.37 4.51
CA VAL A 145 11.27 -5.39 3.86
C VAL A 145 10.52 -5.98 2.67
N LEU A 146 11.14 -5.95 1.50
CA LEU A 146 10.61 -6.54 0.28
C LEU A 146 11.14 -7.96 0.05
N PRO A 147 10.32 -8.88 -0.50
CA PRO A 147 10.77 -10.24 -0.79
C PRO A 147 11.77 -10.27 -1.96
N ASP A 148 12.83 -11.06 -1.82
CA ASP A 148 13.86 -11.25 -2.86
C ASP A 148 13.32 -11.88 -4.15
N SER A 149 12.19 -12.57 -4.06
CA SER A 149 11.52 -13.16 -5.22
C SER A 149 10.93 -12.14 -6.20
N LEU A 150 10.85 -10.86 -5.81
CA LEU A 150 10.20 -9.81 -6.62
C LEU A 150 10.92 -9.58 -7.95
N GLY A 151 12.27 -9.51 -7.94
CA GLY A 151 13.07 -9.38 -9.16
C GLY A 151 12.98 -10.63 -10.06
N LYS A 152 12.93 -11.83 -9.47
CA LYS A 152 12.70 -13.07 -10.23
C LYS A 152 11.33 -13.05 -10.91
N MET A 153 10.30 -12.62 -10.21
CA MET A 153 8.95 -12.49 -10.73
C MET A 153 8.89 -11.46 -11.86
N ALA A 154 9.45 -10.27 -11.68
CA ALA A 154 9.49 -9.23 -12.70
C ALA A 154 10.17 -9.74 -13.99
N LYS A 155 11.32 -10.40 -13.86
CA LYS A 155 12.05 -11.00 -14.99
C LYS A 155 11.26 -12.11 -15.68
N LEU A 156 10.57 -12.97 -14.91
CA LEU A 156 9.71 -14.05 -15.44
C LEU A 156 8.52 -13.52 -16.23
N LEU A 157 7.93 -12.41 -15.79
CA LEU A 157 6.75 -11.79 -16.41
C LEU A 157 7.13 -11.07 -17.72
N GLY A 158 8.33 -10.51 -17.83
CA GLY A 158 8.86 -9.91 -19.06
C GLY A 158 8.02 -8.77 -19.63
N VAL A 159 7.37 -8.00 -18.76
CA VAL A 159 6.62 -6.78 -19.10
C VAL A 159 7.27 -5.57 -18.43
N PRO A 160 7.04 -4.33 -18.90
CA PRO A 160 7.56 -3.15 -18.21
C PRO A 160 7.20 -3.15 -16.73
N VAL A 161 8.13 -2.69 -15.89
CA VAL A 161 7.91 -2.52 -14.44
C VAL A 161 7.81 -1.04 -14.13
N VAL A 162 6.69 -0.67 -13.58
CA VAL A 162 6.34 0.70 -13.20
C VAL A 162 6.20 0.77 -11.69
N MET A 163 6.62 1.86 -11.09
CA MET A 163 6.49 2.14 -9.66
C MET A 163 5.49 3.26 -9.41
N LEU A 164 4.69 3.11 -8.38
CA LEU A 164 3.90 4.17 -7.78
C LEU A 164 4.34 4.33 -6.33
N ASN A 165 5.29 5.24 -6.11
CA ASN A 165 5.72 5.62 -4.77
C ASN A 165 4.86 6.78 -4.28
N MET A 166 4.24 6.61 -3.11
CA MET A 166 3.21 7.51 -2.60
C MET A 166 3.62 8.10 -1.26
N HIS A 167 3.35 9.40 -1.08
CA HIS A 167 3.67 10.17 0.13
C HIS A 167 2.43 10.89 0.68
N GLY A 168 2.40 11.10 1.99
CA GLY A 168 1.30 11.79 2.69
C GLY A 168 0.13 10.89 3.09
N HIS A 169 0.02 9.69 2.55
CA HIS A 169 -1.03 8.72 2.87
C HIS A 169 -0.96 8.26 4.31
N TYR A 170 0.22 7.84 4.74
CA TYR A 170 0.48 7.45 6.11
C TYR A 170 0.18 8.59 7.07
N LEU A 171 0.65 9.79 6.75
CA LEU A 171 0.41 10.98 7.56
C LEU A 171 -1.07 11.31 7.68
N SER A 172 -1.83 11.08 6.60
CA SER A 172 -3.27 11.33 6.56
C SER A 172 -4.07 10.35 7.41
N SER A 173 -3.76 9.06 7.33
CA SER A 173 -4.55 8.01 8.01
C SER A 173 -3.68 6.80 8.37
N PRO A 174 -2.75 6.93 9.33
CA PRO A 174 -1.91 5.81 9.73
C PRO A 174 -2.73 4.69 10.35
N VAL A 175 -2.24 3.45 10.21
CA VAL A 175 -2.95 2.24 10.70
C VAL A 175 -3.27 2.26 12.21
N TRP A 176 -2.53 3.01 12.99
CA TRP A 176 -2.75 3.18 14.43
C TRP A 176 -3.77 4.29 14.77
N ASN A 177 -4.15 5.14 13.79
CA ASN A 177 -5.23 6.13 13.91
C ASN A 177 -5.86 6.39 12.55
N LEU A 178 -6.96 5.70 12.24
CA LEU A 178 -7.64 5.72 10.94
C LEU A 178 -8.45 7.00 10.66
N LYS A 179 -8.40 8.01 11.54
CA LYS A 179 -9.06 9.30 11.29
C LYS A 179 -8.27 10.06 10.23
N ASP A 180 -8.99 10.57 9.23
CA ASP A 180 -8.41 11.42 8.20
C ASP A 180 -7.92 12.75 8.80
N ARG A 181 -6.65 13.07 8.55
CA ARG A 181 -5.96 14.26 9.06
C ARG A 181 -5.76 15.34 8.00
N GLY A 182 -6.22 15.10 6.76
CA GLY A 182 -6.18 16.08 5.68
C GLY A 182 -4.78 16.38 5.11
N SER A 183 -3.83 15.46 5.23
CA SER A 183 -2.50 15.63 4.62
C SER A 183 -2.59 15.73 3.10
N ARG A 184 -1.72 16.56 2.48
CA ARG A 184 -1.48 16.53 1.04
C ARG A 184 -0.90 15.18 0.63
N ILE A 185 -1.29 14.68 -0.53
CA ILE A 185 -0.80 13.43 -1.10
C ILE A 185 -0.01 13.71 -2.38
N GLU A 186 1.16 13.13 -2.49
CA GLU A 186 1.96 13.11 -3.72
C GLU A 186 2.26 11.67 -4.13
N ALA A 187 2.39 11.43 -5.43
CA ALA A 187 2.70 10.12 -5.96
C ALA A 187 3.68 10.26 -7.14
N ASP A 188 4.82 9.58 -7.05
CA ASP A 188 5.76 9.44 -8.14
C ASP A 188 5.41 8.17 -8.93
N TYR A 189 4.96 8.37 -10.16
CA TYR A 189 4.57 7.34 -11.11
C TYR A 189 5.65 7.20 -12.16
N SER A 190 6.53 6.19 -12.01
CA SER A 190 7.80 6.12 -12.74
C SER A 190 8.02 4.77 -13.41
N LEU A 191 8.58 4.77 -14.62
CA LEU A 191 9.10 3.57 -15.27
C LEU A 191 10.41 3.15 -14.59
N LEU A 192 10.48 1.92 -14.06
CA LEU A 192 11.72 1.36 -13.52
C LEU A 192 12.49 0.56 -14.59
N PHE A 193 11.78 -0.26 -15.36
CA PHE A 193 12.37 -1.10 -16.40
C PHE A 193 11.46 -1.19 -17.61
N THR A 194 12.00 -1.06 -18.79
CA THR A 194 11.38 -1.55 -20.02
C THR A 194 11.48 -3.08 -20.08
N LYS A 195 10.80 -3.69 -21.03
CA LYS A 195 10.94 -5.14 -21.30
C LYS A 195 12.36 -5.52 -21.66
N GLU A 196 13.01 -4.68 -22.46
CA GLU A 196 14.39 -4.83 -22.94
C GLU A 196 15.39 -4.74 -21.79
N ASP A 197 15.19 -3.78 -20.88
CA ASP A 197 16.03 -3.61 -19.68
C ASP A 197 15.94 -4.84 -18.77
N LEU A 198 14.73 -5.38 -18.55
CA LEU A 198 14.53 -6.59 -17.76
C LEU A 198 15.28 -7.79 -18.35
N ALA A 199 15.24 -7.96 -19.69
CA ALA A 199 15.90 -9.07 -20.35
C ALA A 199 17.41 -9.04 -20.11
N LYS A 200 18.02 -7.86 -20.14
CA LYS A 200 19.48 -7.65 -19.98
C LYS A 200 19.93 -7.63 -18.52
N SER A 201 19.03 -7.31 -17.57
CA SER A 201 19.39 -7.12 -16.18
C SER A 201 19.48 -8.45 -15.40
N SER A 202 20.42 -8.50 -14.46
CA SER A 202 20.47 -9.60 -13.48
C SER A 202 19.33 -9.45 -12.45
N VAL A 203 18.91 -10.55 -11.84
CA VAL A 203 17.87 -10.54 -10.79
C VAL A 203 18.30 -9.68 -9.60
N SER A 204 19.59 -9.71 -9.23
CA SER A 204 20.12 -8.88 -8.15
C SER A 204 20.03 -7.39 -8.46
N HIS A 205 20.35 -6.98 -9.69
CA HIS A 205 20.19 -5.60 -10.14
C HIS A 205 18.73 -5.15 -10.12
N ILE A 206 17.81 -5.98 -10.63
CA ILE A 206 16.37 -5.70 -10.60
C ILE A 206 15.89 -5.49 -9.15
N ASN A 207 16.28 -6.38 -8.23
CA ASN A 207 15.93 -6.23 -6.83
C ASN A 207 16.51 -4.96 -6.20
N ALA A 208 17.76 -4.59 -6.52
CA ALA A 208 18.38 -3.38 -5.99
C ALA A 208 17.63 -2.11 -6.45
N VAL A 209 17.29 -2.01 -7.74
CA VAL A 209 16.54 -0.88 -8.29
C VAL A 209 15.13 -0.82 -7.66
N ILE A 210 14.42 -1.95 -7.53
CA ILE A 210 13.10 -1.98 -6.90
C ILE A 210 13.20 -1.55 -5.44
N ARG A 211 14.16 -2.07 -4.66
CA ARG A 211 14.33 -1.65 -3.26
C ARG A 211 14.58 -0.16 -3.14
N LYS A 212 15.45 0.39 -3.99
CA LYS A 212 15.72 1.84 -4.03
C LYS A 212 14.46 2.65 -4.32
N ALA A 213 13.63 2.20 -5.27
CA ALA A 213 12.38 2.87 -5.61
C ALA A 213 11.32 2.80 -4.49
N PHE A 214 11.43 1.83 -3.57
CA PHE A 214 10.56 1.68 -2.40
C PHE A 214 11.09 2.39 -1.15
N GLU A 215 12.22 3.08 -1.22
CA GLU A 215 12.72 3.85 -0.08
C GLU A 215 11.81 5.05 0.18
N TYR A 216 11.28 5.12 1.39
CA TYR A 216 10.52 6.28 1.87
C TYR A 216 10.64 6.43 3.39
N ASP A 217 10.47 7.68 3.84
CA ASP A 217 10.30 8.06 5.24
C ASP A 217 9.28 9.20 5.28
N GLU A 218 8.07 8.90 5.72
CA GLU A 218 6.94 9.82 5.69
C GLU A 218 7.12 11.02 6.62
N TYR A 219 7.77 10.84 7.77
CA TYR A 219 8.03 11.95 8.70
C TYR A 219 9.13 12.87 8.18
N ARG A 220 10.16 12.30 7.56
CA ARG A 220 11.20 13.09 6.90
C ARG A 220 10.61 13.85 5.71
N TRP A 221 9.80 13.19 4.88
CA TRP A 221 9.09 13.84 3.78
C TRP A 221 8.16 14.95 4.27
N GLN A 222 7.44 14.74 5.39
CA GLN A 222 6.60 15.76 6.03
C GLN A 222 7.42 17.01 6.40
N LYS A 223 8.57 16.79 7.04
CA LYS A 223 9.47 17.88 7.47
C LYS A 223 10.05 18.64 6.29
N ASP A 224 10.64 17.94 5.32
CA ASP A 224 11.31 18.50 4.15
C ASP A 224 10.33 19.32 3.28
N ASN A 225 9.08 18.86 3.17
CA ASN A 225 8.01 19.52 2.40
C ASN A 225 7.14 20.48 3.23
N LYS A 226 7.47 20.69 4.51
CA LYS A 226 6.74 21.57 5.43
C LYS A 226 5.23 21.27 5.49
N ILE A 227 4.86 19.98 5.50
CA ILE A 227 3.46 19.55 5.55
C ILE A 227 2.93 19.73 6.98
N ARG A 228 2.07 20.72 7.15
CA ARG A 228 1.45 21.01 8.45
C ARG A 228 0.21 20.15 8.65
N ILE A 229 0.14 19.42 9.77
CA ILE A 229 -1.01 18.63 10.21
C ILE A 229 -1.50 19.17 11.54
N SER A 230 -2.52 20.03 11.50
CA SER A 230 -3.07 20.71 12.68
C SER A 230 -4.14 19.89 13.43
N TYR A 231 -4.35 18.63 13.03
CA TYR A 231 -5.34 17.75 13.66
C TYR A 231 -5.12 17.66 15.18
N PRO A 232 -6.14 18.02 16.03
CA PRO A 232 -5.94 18.16 17.47
C PRO A 232 -5.73 16.83 18.19
N LYS A 233 -5.98 15.71 17.53
CA LYS A 233 -5.81 14.35 18.05
C LYS A 233 -4.73 13.56 17.28
N ARG A 234 -3.71 14.28 16.77
CA ARG A 234 -2.68 13.71 15.89
C ARG A 234 -1.79 12.68 16.55
N ALA A 235 -1.66 12.68 17.89
CA ALA A 235 -0.91 11.67 18.62
C ALA A 235 -1.77 10.48 19.10
N GLU A 236 -3.11 10.56 19.05
CA GLU A 236 -3.96 9.48 19.52
C GLU A 236 -3.67 8.17 18.78
N GLY A 237 -3.36 7.10 19.53
CA GLY A 237 -2.99 5.79 19.01
C GLY A 237 -1.48 5.62 18.75
N LEU A 238 -0.66 6.68 18.80
CA LEU A 238 0.78 6.63 18.54
C LEU A 238 1.54 5.71 19.53
N HIS A 239 1.01 5.50 20.73
CA HIS A 239 1.55 4.55 21.70
C HIS A 239 1.55 3.09 21.20
N LYS A 240 0.73 2.76 20.20
CA LYS A 240 0.68 1.39 19.66
C LYS A 240 1.97 1.00 18.92
N PRO A 241 2.47 1.79 17.94
CA PRO A 241 3.78 1.54 17.35
C PRO A 241 4.95 1.95 18.27
N LEU A 242 4.78 2.95 19.12
CA LEU A 242 5.78 3.41 20.08
C LEU A 242 5.49 2.84 21.48
N TYR A 243 5.42 1.53 21.58
CA TYR A 243 5.04 0.81 22.81
C TYR A 243 6.13 0.84 23.89
N GLN A 244 7.40 1.07 23.52
CA GLN A 244 8.52 1.21 24.45
C GLN A 244 8.84 2.67 24.71
N CYS A 245 8.97 3.04 25.96
CA CYS A 245 9.34 4.40 26.35
C CYS A 245 10.81 4.69 25.99
N PRO A 246 11.11 5.76 25.21
CA PRO A 246 12.49 6.07 24.83
C PRO A 246 13.36 6.56 25.99
N HIS A 247 12.77 6.95 27.13
CA HIS A 247 13.50 7.44 28.31
C HIS A 247 13.86 6.32 29.30
N CYS A 248 12.85 5.56 29.76
CA CYS A 248 13.08 4.53 30.81
C CYS A 248 13.09 3.10 30.25
N LEU A 249 12.91 2.92 28.94
CA LEU A 249 12.90 1.66 28.22
C LEU A 249 11.81 0.66 28.65
N SER A 250 10.88 1.06 29.53
CA SER A 250 9.74 0.23 29.91
C SER A 250 8.83 -0.01 28.71
N GLU A 251 8.40 -1.26 28.53
CA GLU A 251 7.48 -1.64 27.44
C GLU A 251 6.01 -1.57 27.90
N TYR A 252 5.11 -1.30 26.96
CA TYR A 252 3.65 -1.25 27.15
C TYR A 252 3.18 -0.26 28.24
N THR A 253 4.02 0.71 28.58
CA THR A 253 3.70 1.77 29.55
C THR A 253 3.43 3.12 28.91
N THR A 254 3.54 3.20 27.59
CA THR A 254 3.21 4.40 26.83
C THR A 254 1.70 4.56 26.65
N PHE A 255 1.22 5.76 26.67
CA PHE A 255 -0.17 6.16 26.37
C PHE A 255 -0.17 7.40 25.49
N SER A 256 -1.28 7.63 24.77
CA SER A 256 -1.40 8.83 23.94
C SER A 256 -2.79 9.44 24.04
N GLU A 257 -2.85 10.77 24.10
CA GLU A 257 -4.07 11.56 24.19
C GLU A 257 -3.88 12.90 23.49
N GLY A 258 -4.84 13.26 22.63
CA GLY A 258 -4.78 14.50 21.87
C GLY A 258 -3.52 14.62 21.03
N ILE A 259 -2.66 15.56 21.39
CA ILE A 259 -1.37 15.82 20.73
C ILE A 259 -0.17 15.22 21.47
N HIS A 260 -0.41 14.51 22.57
CA HIS A 260 0.64 14.06 23.48
C HIS A 260 0.81 12.55 23.48
N ILE A 261 2.05 12.10 23.69
CA ILE A 261 2.39 10.75 24.10
C ILE A 261 3.14 10.82 25.42
N GLY A 262 2.86 9.94 26.35
CA GLY A 262 3.48 9.88 27.66
C GLY A 262 3.83 8.48 28.09
N CYS A 263 4.57 8.36 29.19
CA CYS A 263 4.90 7.12 29.85
C CYS A 263 4.35 7.11 31.28
N SER A 264 3.62 6.08 31.67
CA SER A 264 3.06 5.94 33.03
C SER A 264 4.09 5.56 34.08
N THR A 265 5.25 5.00 33.69
CA THR A 265 6.32 4.59 34.61
C THR A 265 7.23 5.75 35.01
N CYS A 266 7.76 6.52 34.03
CA CYS A 266 8.70 7.59 34.33
C CYS A 266 8.08 8.98 34.23
N HIS A 267 6.79 9.07 33.91
CA HIS A 267 6.00 10.29 33.80
C HIS A 267 6.50 11.32 32.75
N LYS A 268 7.48 10.95 31.91
CA LYS A 268 7.90 11.78 30.78
C LYS A 268 6.80 11.92 29.75
N LYS A 269 6.70 13.12 29.17
CA LYS A 269 5.71 13.44 28.13
C LYS A 269 6.35 14.15 26.95
N TRP A 270 5.79 13.91 25.78
CA TRP A 270 6.18 14.55 24.52
C TRP A 270 4.94 15.06 23.80
N GLU A 271 5.08 16.20 23.18
CA GLU A 271 4.11 16.72 22.22
C GLU A 271 4.49 16.25 20.82
N MET A 272 3.55 15.69 20.08
CA MET A 272 3.68 15.54 18.64
C MET A 272 3.37 16.86 17.97
N THR A 273 4.39 17.51 17.39
CA THR A 273 4.23 18.80 16.70
C THR A 273 3.38 18.64 15.43
N GLU A 274 2.92 19.76 14.87
CA GLU A 274 2.19 19.75 13.59
C GLU A 274 3.02 19.29 12.40
N TYR A 275 4.35 19.17 12.58
CA TYR A 275 5.31 18.68 11.57
C TYR A 275 5.82 17.26 11.87
N GLY A 276 5.14 16.53 12.78
CA GLY A 276 5.41 15.11 13.05
C GLY A 276 6.60 14.84 13.98
N GLU A 277 7.22 15.87 14.57
CA GLU A 277 8.31 15.70 15.54
C GLU A 277 7.76 15.48 16.94
N LEU A 278 8.45 14.67 17.74
CA LEU A 278 8.16 14.53 19.18
C LEU A 278 9.08 15.46 19.98
N ARG A 279 8.48 16.45 20.63
CA ARG A 279 9.18 17.40 21.48
C ARG A 279 8.91 17.09 22.95
N ALA A 280 9.94 16.88 23.75
CA ALA A 280 9.81 16.69 25.20
C ALA A 280 9.22 17.93 25.84
N ILE A 281 8.25 17.77 26.75
CA ILE A 281 7.57 18.84 27.50
C ILE A 281 7.66 18.65 29.01
N GLN A 282 8.05 17.45 29.48
CA GLN A 282 8.31 17.08 30.87
C GLN A 282 9.40 16.05 30.98
#